data_e58e108d69832a9153e98c87b415d08d
#
_entry.id   e58e108d69832a9153e98c87b415d08d
#
_cell.length_a   1.000
_cell.length_b   1.000
_cell.length_c   1.000
_cell.angle_alpha   90.00
_cell.angle_beta   90.00
_cell.angle_gamma   90.00
#
_symmetry.space_group_name_H-M   'P 1'
#
loop_
_entity.id
_entity.type
_entity.pdbx_description
1 polymer ?
#
loop_
_entity_poly.entity_id
_entity_poly.type
_entity_poly.pdbx_seq_one_letter_code
_entity_poly.pdbx_strand_id
1 'polypeptide(L)'
;MSLPQPGRILSISLAFLALPIILIYPSAKRWFKYPQLILSICWGFAVLIPWAANEGNLNSIVLVFCWLATIFWTFGFDTIYALADKKYDIKIGINSSAVNLQNNTKITIQICYFLTSCFLALCGFINQMDFIFWPIWLTTAILMQRDVLNVFPEKKQSIKNIGNHFKNQSIYGGVVLLGIIIAS
;
A
#
# COMPACT_ATOMS: atom_id res chain seq x y z
N MET A 1 -22.80 29.61 14.65
CA MET A 1 -21.53 28.86 14.55
C MET A 1 -21.87 27.42 14.89
N SER A 2 -22.00 26.56 13.88
CA SER A 2 -22.36 25.15 14.10
C SER A 2 -21.19 24.45 14.78
N LEU A 3 -21.46 23.68 15.84
CA LEU A 3 -20.47 22.84 16.49
C LEU A 3 -19.80 21.92 15.45
N PRO A 4 -18.48 21.69 15.51
CA PRO A 4 -17.81 20.80 14.59
C PRO A 4 -18.41 19.39 14.73
N GLN A 5 -18.81 18.80 13.59
CA GLN A 5 -19.29 17.42 13.61
C GLN A 5 -18.17 16.48 14.07
N PRO A 6 -18.48 15.41 14.83
CA PRO A 6 -17.48 14.48 15.40
C PRO A 6 -16.46 13.98 14.35
N GLY A 7 -16.92 13.64 13.16
CA GLY A 7 -16.05 13.20 12.06
C GLY A 7 -15.03 14.25 11.59
N ARG A 8 -15.41 15.53 11.63
CA ARG A 8 -14.50 16.63 11.28
C ARG A 8 -13.38 16.79 12.30
N ILE A 9 -13.68 16.69 13.58
CA ILE A 9 -12.67 16.78 14.65
C ILE A 9 -11.71 15.58 14.52
N LEU A 10 -12.26 14.37 14.38
CA LEU A 10 -11.47 13.15 14.30
C LEU A 10 -10.54 13.15 13.08
N SER A 11 -11.04 13.52 11.90
CA SER A 11 -10.23 13.59 10.67
C SER A 11 -9.11 14.63 10.77
N ILE A 12 -9.38 15.80 11.37
CA ILE A 12 -8.36 16.83 11.63
C ILE A 12 -7.30 16.28 12.61
N SER A 13 -7.71 15.62 13.68
CA SER A 13 -6.79 15.03 14.66
C SER A 13 -5.88 13.98 14.01
N LEU A 14 -6.43 13.11 13.15
CA LEU A 14 -5.66 12.14 12.37
C LEU A 14 -4.68 12.81 11.40
N ALA A 15 -5.08 13.90 10.75
CA ALA A 15 -4.19 14.66 9.88
C ALA A 15 -3.00 15.25 10.67
N PHE A 16 -3.24 15.80 11.85
CA PHE A 16 -2.16 16.26 12.74
C PHE A 16 -1.27 15.10 13.22
N LEU A 17 -1.84 13.93 13.50
CA LEU A 17 -1.07 12.75 13.90
C LEU A 17 -0.21 12.20 12.76
N ALA A 18 -0.64 12.34 11.51
CA ALA A 18 0.13 11.93 10.33
C ALA A 18 1.37 12.81 10.10
N LEU A 19 1.31 14.11 10.42
CA LEU A 19 2.39 15.05 10.14
C LEU A 19 3.77 14.63 10.68
N PRO A 20 3.93 14.27 11.98
CA PRO A 20 5.24 13.87 12.49
C PRO A 20 5.78 12.63 11.77
N ILE A 21 4.93 11.67 11.41
CA ILE A 21 5.35 10.44 10.71
C ILE A 21 5.82 10.78 9.28
N ILE A 22 5.11 11.67 8.59
CA ILE A 22 5.49 12.17 7.26
C ILE A 22 6.81 12.92 7.33
N LEU A 23 7.03 13.76 8.34
CA LEU A 23 8.27 14.53 8.52
C LEU A 23 9.47 13.65 8.89
N ILE A 24 9.25 12.56 9.61
CA ILE A 24 10.30 11.62 10.00
C ILE A 24 10.73 10.73 8.82
N TYR A 25 9.81 10.41 7.90
CA TYR A 25 10.06 9.46 6.80
C TYR A 25 11.35 9.75 5.99
N PRO A 26 11.65 11.00 5.54
CA PRO A 26 12.87 11.25 4.78
C PRO A 26 14.15 10.92 5.54
N SER A 27 14.15 11.08 6.87
CA SER A 27 15.30 10.76 7.71
C SER A 27 15.43 9.26 8.01
N ALA A 28 14.35 8.51 7.88
CA ALA A 28 14.27 7.09 8.24
C ALA A 28 15.29 6.22 7.51
N LYS A 29 15.66 6.56 6.29
CA LYS A 29 16.72 5.87 5.53
C LYS A 29 18.07 5.83 6.24
N ARG A 30 18.32 6.70 7.24
CA ARG A 30 19.59 6.78 7.96
C ARG A 30 19.66 5.89 9.19
N TRP A 31 18.51 5.60 9.83
CA TRP A 31 18.46 4.92 11.13
C TRP A 31 17.52 3.71 11.18
N PHE A 32 16.59 3.58 10.25
CA PHE A 32 15.62 2.48 10.24
C PHE A 32 15.87 1.54 9.06
N LYS A 33 15.86 0.22 9.31
CA LYS A 33 16.17 -0.80 8.29
C LYS A 33 15.15 -0.85 7.14
N TYR A 34 13.88 -0.55 7.43
CA TYR A 34 12.77 -0.68 6.48
C TYR A 34 12.00 0.64 6.34
N PRO A 35 12.63 1.72 5.84
CA PRO A 35 11.97 3.04 5.75
C PRO A 35 10.67 3.02 4.93
N GLN A 36 10.53 2.09 3.99
CA GLN A 36 9.30 1.86 3.22
C GLN A 36 8.10 1.48 4.11
N LEU A 37 8.34 0.88 5.28
CA LEU A 37 7.26 0.59 6.24
C LEU A 37 6.71 1.89 6.86
N ILE A 38 7.57 2.85 7.15
CA ILE A 38 7.13 4.18 7.65
C ILE A 38 6.29 4.87 6.58
N LEU A 39 6.72 4.84 5.31
CA LEU A 39 5.94 5.37 4.20
C LEU A 39 4.58 4.68 4.07
N SER A 40 4.53 3.37 4.25
CA SER A 40 3.28 2.60 4.19
C SER A 40 2.30 3.04 5.28
N ILE A 41 2.79 3.33 6.48
CA ILE A 41 1.98 3.88 7.57
C ILE A 41 1.49 5.29 7.20
N CYS A 42 2.33 6.15 6.58
CA CYS A 42 1.90 7.45 6.09
C CYS A 42 0.73 7.31 5.09
N TRP A 43 0.82 6.39 4.14
CA TRP A 43 -0.27 6.09 3.20
C TRP A 43 -1.50 5.50 3.88
N GLY A 44 -1.33 4.78 4.98
CA GLY A 44 -2.44 4.29 5.80
C GLY A 44 -3.38 5.40 6.29
N PHE A 45 -2.87 6.63 6.52
CA PHE A 45 -3.71 7.77 6.86
C PHE A 45 -4.63 8.22 5.72
N ALA A 46 -4.30 7.92 4.46
CA ALA A 46 -5.19 8.16 3.32
C ALA A 46 -6.48 7.31 3.38
N VAL A 47 -6.49 6.23 4.17
CA VAL A 47 -7.70 5.45 4.48
C VAL A 47 -8.40 5.96 5.74
N LEU A 48 -7.64 6.23 6.80
CA LEU A 48 -8.19 6.62 8.10
C LEU A 48 -8.89 7.98 8.09
N ILE A 49 -8.29 8.97 7.40
CA ILE A 49 -8.80 10.35 7.40
C ILE A 49 -10.17 10.46 6.70
N PRO A 50 -10.36 10.00 5.46
CA PRO A 50 -11.66 10.07 4.80
C PRO A 50 -12.71 9.19 5.49
N TRP A 51 -12.31 8.02 6.04
CA TRP A 51 -13.22 7.19 6.83
C TRP A 51 -13.73 7.95 8.06
N ALA A 52 -12.83 8.55 8.84
CA ALA A 52 -13.19 9.35 10.00
C ALA A 52 -14.08 10.53 9.66
N ALA A 53 -13.85 11.18 8.51
CA ALA A 53 -14.66 12.29 8.04
C ALA A 53 -16.09 11.89 7.71
N ASN A 54 -16.28 10.68 7.16
CA ASN A 54 -17.60 10.15 6.77
C ASN A 54 -18.33 9.51 7.95
N GLU A 55 -17.70 8.59 8.67
CA GLU A 55 -18.32 7.77 9.71
C GLU A 55 -18.30 8.40 11.11
N GLY A 56 -17.44 9.38 11.35
CA GLY A 56 -17.27 10.02 12.66
C GLY A 56 -16.60 9.16 13.74
N ASN A 57 -16.19 7.94 13.40
CA ASN A 57 -15.51 6.99 14.31
C ASN A 57 -14.56 6.06 13.53
N LEU A 58 -13.77 5.25 14.27
CA LEU A 58 -12.84 4.25 13.69
C LEU A 58 -13.21 2.81 14.07
N ASN A 59 -14.41 2.59 14.60
CA ASN A 59 -14.86 1.29 15.12
C ASN A 59 -15.43 0.42 13.98
N SER A 60 -14.58 0.03 13.03
CA SER A 60 -14.98 -0.85 11.94
C SER A 60 -13.87 -1.84 11.59
N ILE A 61 -14.22 -3.11 11.53
CA ILE A 61 -13.30 -4.17 11.08
C ILE A 61 -12.96 -4.01 9.61
N VAL A 62 -13.87 -3.48 8.80
CA VAL A 62 -13.64 -3.18 7.38
C VAL A 62 -12.57 -2.11 7.23
N LEU A 63 -12.62 -1.06 8.07
CA LEU A 63 -11.58 -0.04 8.11
C LEU A 63 -10.20 -0.65 8.39
N VAL A 64 -10.11 -1.55 9.38
CA VAL A 64 -8.85 -2.22 9.73
C VAL A 64 -8.32 -3.01 8.54
N PHE A 65 -9.17 -3.77 7.83
CA PHE A 65 -8.75 -4.52 6.65
C PHE A 65 -8.35 -3.61 5.47
N CYS A 66 -9.09 -2.54 5.20
CA CYS A 66 -8.70 -1.55 4.19
C CYS A 66 -7.35 -0.90 4.53
N TRP A 67 -7.13 -0.56 5.79
CA TRP A 67 -5.90 0.03 6.29
C TRP A 67 -4.72 -0.94 6.13
N LEU A 68 -4.88 -2.20 6.54
CA LEU A 68 -3.86 -3.24 6.37
C LEU A 68 -3.57 -3.51 4.89
N ALA A 69 -4.60 -3.61 4.04
CA ALA A 69 -4.44 -3.77 2.61
C ALA A 69 -3.56 -2.64 2.02
N THR A 70 -3.83 -1.39 2.40
CA THR A 70 -3.06 -0.23 1.95
C THR A 70 -1.61 -0.28 2.42
N ILE A 71 -1.35 -0.67 3.68
CA ILE A 71 0.01 -0.79 4.23
C ILE A 71 0.80 -1.85 3.46
N PHE A 72 0.26 -3.05 3.29
CA PHE A 72 0.96 -4.13 2.61
C PHE A 72 1.17 -3.81 1.13
N TRP A 73 0.16 -3.24 0.46
CA TRP A 73 0.30 -2.82 -0.93
C TRP A 73 1.42 -1.79 -1.09
N THR A 74 1.39 -0.73 -0.28
CA THR A 74 2.39 0.34 -0.34
C THR A 74 3.79 -0.17 -0.02
N PHE A 75 3.94 -1.03 0.99
CA PHE A 75 5.24 -1.60 1.34
C PHE A 75 5.82 -2.44 0.20
N GLY A 76 5.01 -3.31 -0.42
CA GLY A 76 5.43 -4.11 -1.58
C GLY A 76 5.82 -3.26 -2.78
N PHE A 77 4.96 -2.31 -3.13
CA PHE A 77 5.12 -1.39 -4.24
C PHE A 77 6.36 -0.49 -4.07
N ASP A 78 6.55 0.14 -2.91
CA ASP A 78 7.68 1.03 -2.68
C ASP A 78 9.00 0.26 -2.49
N THR A 79 8.95 -0.99 -2.03
CA THR A 79 10.11 -1.88 -2.01
C THR A 79 10.59 -2.20 -3.43
N ILE A 80 9.69 -2.42 -4.39
CA ILE A 80 10.06 -2.59 -5.80
C ILE A 80 10.66 -1.29 -6.35
N TYR A 81 10.06 -0.14 -6.04
CA TYR A 81 10.60 1.15 -6.46
C TYR A 81 12.03 1.37 -5.92
N ALA A 82 12.27 1.03 -4.65
CA ALA A 82 13.59 1.14 -4.03
C ALA A 82 14.66 0.23 -4.68
N LEU A 83 14.28 -0.79 -5.47
CA LEU A 83 15.24 -1.58 -6.24
C LEU A 83 15.98 -0.76 -7.31
N ALA A 84 15.36 0.29 -7.83
CA ALA A 84 16.00 1.19 -8.80
C ALA A 84 17.22 1.89 -8.20
N ASP A 85 17.12 2.27 -6.93
CA ASP A 85 18.17 3.01 -6.21
C ASP A 85 19.10 2.11 -5.38
N LYS A 86 18.84 0.79 -5.34
CA LYS A 86 19.54 -0.16 -4.46
C LYS A 86 21.07 -0.04 -4.52
N LYS A 87 21.63 0.09 -5.72
CA LYS A 87 23.10 0.21 -5.87
C LYS A 87 23.64 1.50 -5.28
N TYR A 88 22.89 2.58 -5.44
CA TYR A 88 23.25 3.89 -4.90
C TYR A 88 23.10 3.90 -3.37
N ASP A 89 21.99 3.40 -2.85
CA ASP A 89 21.73 3.27 -1.41
C ASP A 89 22.86 2.51 -0.69
N ILE A 90 23.32 1.39 -1.27
CA ILE A 90 24.47 0.63 -0.75
C ILE A 90 25.73 1.47 -0.76
N LYS A 91 26.02 2.20 -1.84
CA LYS A 91 27.24 2.99 -1.99
C LYS A 91 27.36 4.10 -0.95
N ILE A 92 26.23 4.74 -0.61
CA ILE A 92 26.20 5.85 0.35
C ILE A 92 25.85 5.41 1.78
N GLY A 93 25.62 4.10 2.01
CA GLY A 93 25.40 3.53 3.33
C GLY A 93 24.04 3.86 3.95
N ILE A 94 22.99 4.08 3.12
CA ILE A 94 21.63 4.29 3.62
C ILE A 94 20.77 3.03 3.50
N ASN A 95 19.74 2.96 4.33
CA ASN A 95 18.84 1.82 4.38
C ASN A 95 17.71 1.92 3.36
N SER A 96 17.30 0.77 2.84
CA SER A 96 16.02 0.58 2.15
C SER A 96 15.56 -0.87 2.29
N SER A 97 14.28 -1.13 2.14
CA SER A 97 13.75 -2.51 2.16
C SER A 97 14.43 -3.37 1.08
N ALA A 98 14.71 -2.79 -0.10
CA ALA A 98 15.41 -3.47 -1.18
C ALA A 98 16.84 -3.86 -0.83
N VAL A 99 17.53 -3.06 0.00
CA VAL A 99 18.88 -3.35 0.49
C VAL A 99 18.84 -4.42 1.57
N ASN A 100 17.95 -4.25 2.57
CA ASN A 100 17.97 -5.05 3.79
C ASN A 100 17.28 -6.42 3.64
N LEU A 101 16.30 -6.56 2.74
CA LEU A 101 15.66 -7.85 2.46
C LEU A 101 16.52 -8.78 1.60
N GLN A 102 17.48 -8.25 0.87
CA GLN A 102 18.42 -9.02 0.03
C GLN A 102 17.73 -10.07 -0.86
N ASN A 103 18.01 -11.35 -0.65
CA ASN A 103 17.44 -12.46 -1.41
C ASN A 103 15.94 -12.69 -1.12
N ASN A 104 15.45 -12.23 0.02
CA ASN A 104 14.06 -12.37 0.44
C ASN A 104 13.14 -11.29 -0.17
N THR A 105 13.69 -10.30 -0.91
CA THR A 105 12.92 -9.18 -1.44
C THR A 105 11.72 -9.65 -2.26
N LYS A 106 11.92 -10.58 -3.21
CA LYS A 106 10.87 -11.13 -4.07
C LYS A 106 9.74 -11.77 -3.26
N ILE A 107 10.09 -12.70 -2.37
CA ILE A 107 9.09 -13.43 -1.59
C ILE A 107 8.34 -12.50 -0.61
N THR A 108 9.01 -11.53 -0.01
CA THR A 108 8.37 -10.55 0.86
C THR A 108 7.34 -9.73 0.11
N ILE A 109 7.64 -9.26 -1.11
CA ILE A 109 6.70 -8.50 -1.94
C ILE A 109 5.50 -9.37 -2.34
N GLN A 110 5.75 -10.62 -2.73
CA GLN A 110 4.67 -11.56 -3.06
C GLN A 110 3.73 -11.80 -1.86
N ILE A 111 4.29 -11.96 -0.65
CA ILE A 111 3.50 -12.07 0.58
C ILE A 111 2.69 -10.78 0.82
N CYS A 112 3.29 -9.61 0.64
CA CYS A 112 2.60 -8.33 0.79
C CYS A 112 1.39 -8.22 -0.15
N TYR A 113 1.55 -8.54 -1.43
CA TYR A 113 0.45 -8.48 -2.40
C TYR A 113 -0.61 -9.56 -2.17
N PHE A 114 -0.20 -10.74 -1.69
CA PHE A 114 -1.14 -11.76 -1.27
C PHE A 114 -1.99 -11.29 -0.08
N LEU A 115 -1.36 -10.72 0.94
CA LEU A 115 -2.07 -10.16 2.11
C LEU A 115 -2.98 -9.00 1.70
N THR A 116 -2.53 -8.11 0.81
CA THR A 116 -3.37 -7.05 0.22
C THR A 116 -4.63 -7.64 -0.38
N SER A 117 -4.49 -8.66 -1.22
CA SER A 117 -5.62 -9.33 -1.88
C SER A 117 -6.55 -10.00 -0.87
N CYS A 118 -6.01 -10.67 0.15
CA CYS A 118 -6.81 -11.27 1.21
C CYS A 118 -7.63 -10.24 2.00
N PHE A 119 -7.02 -9.12 2.40
CA PHE A 119 -7.74 -8.07 3.13
C PHE A 119 -8.80 -7.39 2.28
N LEU A 120 -8.56 -7.16 0.98
CA LEU A 120 -9.58 -6.64 0.06
C LEU A 120 -10.73 -7.64 -0.12
N ALA A 121 -10.45 -8.95 -0.20
CA ALA A 121 -11.49 -9.97 -0.25
C ALA A 121 -12.36 -9.98 1.03
N LEU A 122 -11.71 -9.85 2.21
CA LEU A 122 -12.44 -9.76 3.47
C LEU A 122 -13.34 -8.52 3.53
N CYS A 123 -12.86 -7.37 3.02
CA CYS A 123 -13.69 -6.18 2.88
C CYS A 123 -14.90 -6.44 1.96
N GLY A 124 -14.67 -7.04 0.79
CA GLY A 124 -15.75 -7.39 -0.15
C GLY A 124 -16.77 -8.36 0.44
N PHE A 125 -16.30 -9.36 1.18
CA PHE A 125 -17.16 -10.35 1.84
C PHE A 125 -18.04 -9.73 2.94
N ILE A 126 -17.45 -8.91 3.82
CA ILE A 126 -18.16 -8.28 4.93
C ILE A 126 -19.19 -7.26 4.42
N ASN A 127 -18.85 -6.50 3.37
CA ASN A 127 -19.77 -5.53 2.76
C ASN A 127 -20.75 -6.18 1.77
N GLN A 128 -20.76 -7.51 1.62
CA GLN A 128 -21.66 -8.25 0.73
C GLN A 128 -21.63 -7.71 -0.71
N MET A 129 -20.41 -7.40 -1.20
CA MET A 129 -20.22 -6.89 -2.56
C MET A 129 -20.84 -7.82 -3.61
N ASP A 130 -21.47 -7.24 -4.64
CA ASP A 130 -22.08 -7.96 -5.74
C ASP A 130 -21.07 -8.90 -6.44
N PHE A 131 -21.61 -9.92 -7.13
CA PHE A 131 -20.84 -10.93 -7.86
C PHE A 131 -19.80 -10.31 -8.81
N ILE A 132 -20.06 -9.14 -9.38
CA ILE A 132 -19.17 -8.44 -10.30
C ILE A 132 -17.82 -8.08 -9.66
N PHE A 133 -17.78 -7.85 -8.34
CA PHE A 133 -16.52 -7.54 -7.62
C PHE A 133 -15.50 -8.68 -7.71
N TRP A 134 -15.91 -9.92 -7.56
CA TRP A 134 -15.01 -11.06 -7.37
C TRP A 134 -14.12 -11.38 -8.57
N PRO A 135 -14.59 -11.39 -9.83
CA PRO A 135 -13.71 -11.58 -10.98
C PRO A 135 -12.74 -10.42 -11.17
N ILE A 136 -13.13 -9.17 -10.86
CA ILE A 136 -12.26 -8.00 -10.93
C ILE A 136 -11.15 -8.11 -9.89
N TRP A 137 -11.51 -8.40 -8.63
CA TRP A 137 -10.58 -8.64 -7.55
C TRP A 137 -9.59 -9.77 -7.87
N LEU A 138 -10.08 -10.93 -8.31
CA LEU A 138 -9.24 -12.10 -8.62
C LEU A 138 -8.26 -11.80 -9.75
N THR A 139 -8.73 -11.17 -10.82
CA THR A 139 -7.89 -10.79 -11.95
C THR A 139 -6.78 -9.84 -11.50
N THR A 140 -7.13 -8.84 -10.70
CA THR A 140 -6.16 -7.87 -10.17
C THR A 140 -5.14 -8.56 -9.25
N ALA A 141 -5.57 -9.45 -8.37
CA ALA A 141 -4.71 -10.22 -7.49
C ALA A 141 -3.67 -11.06 -8.28
N ILE A 142 -4.11 -11.74 -9.34
CA ILE A 142 -3.23 -12.52 -10.23
C ILE A 142 -2.24 -11.60 -10.95
N LEU A 143 -2.70 -10.47 -11.49
CA LEU A 143 -1.85 -9.54 -12.21
C LEU A 143 -0.79 -8.91 -11.32
N MET A 144 -1.12 -8.55 -10.07
CA MET A 144 -0.14 -8.07 -9.09
C MET A 144 0.99 -9.08 -8.85
N GLN A 145 0.65 -10.37 -8.69
CA GLN A 145 1.64 -11.44 -8.51
C GLN A 145 2.51 -11.66 -9.76
N ARG A 146 1.91 -11.64 -10.95
CA ARG A 146 2.66 -11.74 -12.22
C ARG A 146 3.63 -10.59 -12.42
N ASP A 147 3.25 -9.38 -12.05
CA ASP A 147 4.12 -8.21 -12.15
C ASP A 147 5.38 -8.35 -11.30
N VAL A 148 5.29 -8.95 -10.11
CA VAL A 148 6.47 -9.24 -9.29
C VAL A 148 7.43 -10.19 -10.05
N LEU A 149 6.90 -11.22 -10.71
CA LEU A 149 7.72 -12.13 -11.50
C LEU A 149 8.45 -11.42 -12.66
N ASN A 150 7.79 -10.45 -13.28
CA ASN A 150 8.38 -9.64 -14.37
C ASN A 150 9.50 -8.70 -13.88
N VAL A 151 9.42 -8.23 -12.62
CA VAL A 151 10.47 -7.40 -12.00
C VAL A 151 11.70 -8.23 -11.62
N PHE A 152 11.51 -9.51 -11.29
CA PHE A 152 12.58 -10.44 -10.88
C PHE A 152 12.80 -11.55 -11.91
N PRO A 153 13.23 -11.25 -13.14
CA PRO A 153 13.55 -12.27 -14.13
C PRO A 153 14.84 -13.01 -13.75
N GLU A 154 14.98 -14.28 -14.21
CA GLU A 154 16.13 -15.14 -13.89
C GLU A 154 17.48 -14.56 -14.40
N LYS A 155 17.48 -13.80 -15.50
CA LYS A 155 18.71 -13.37 -16.16
C LYS A 155 19.19 -11.96 -15.77
N LYS A 156 18.32 -10.95 -15.67
CA LYS A 156 18.70 -9.58 -15.30
C LYS A 156 17.51 -8.71 -14.97
N GLN A 157 17.55 -8.06 -13.79
CA GLN A 157 16.57 -7.03 -13.41
C GLN A 157 16.77 -5.77 -14.29
N SER A 158 15.66 -5.21 -14.79
CA SER A 158 15.67 -4.02 -15.64
C SER A 158 14.93 -2.86 -14.96
N ILE A 159 15.50 -1.67 -15.01
CA ILE A 159 14.86 -0.42 -14.55
C ILE A 159 13.53 -0.21 -15.28
N LYS A 160 13.44 -0.58 -16.58
CA LYS A 160 12.19 -0.53 -17.34
C LYS A 160 11.08 -1.36 -16.72
N ASN A 161 11.41 -2.56 -16.20
CA ASN A 161 10.42 -3.43 -15.57
C ASN A 161 9.90 -2.82 -14.25
N ILE A 162 10.76 -2.14 -13.49
CA ILE A 162 10.37 -1.40 -12.28
C ILE A 162 9.41 -0.26 -12.63
N GLY A 163 9.71 0.52 -13.67
CA GLY A 163 8.83 1.60 -14.14
C GLY A 163 7.48 1.10 -14.65
N ASN A 164 7.47 -0.02 -15.40
CA ASN A 164 6.23 -0.66 -15.86
C ASN A 164 5.40 -1.16 -14.66
N HIS A 165 6.04 -1.76 -13.66
CA HIS A 165 5.37 -2.18 -12.44
C HIS A 165 4.67 -1.01 -11.75
N PHE A 166 5.34 0.15 -11.62
CA PHE A 166 4.76 1.36 -11.04
C PHE A 166 3.48 1.78 -11.77
N LYS A 167 3.53 1.85 -13.11
CA LYS A 167 2.37 2.18 -13.94
C LYS A 167 1.23 1.17 -13.76
N ASN A 168 1.55 -0.11 -13.74
CA ASN A 168 0.56 -1.18 -13.60
C ASN A 168 -0.15 -1.12 -12.24
N GLN A 169 0.57 -0.83 -11.14
CA GLN A 169 -0.04 -0.70 -9.82
C GLN A 169 -1.08 0.42 -9.76
N SER A 170 -0.84 1.55 -10.45
CA SER A 170 -1.82 2.64 -10.56
C SER A 170 -3.07 2.19 -11.33
N ILE A 171 -2.90 1.41 -12.40
CA ILE A 171 -4.02 0.85 -13.16
C ILE A 171 -4.80 -0.15 -12.30
N TYR A 172 -4.12 -1.05 -11.58
CA TYR A 172 -4.78 -2.03 -10.71
C TYR A 172 -5.59 -1.37 -9.61
N GLY A 173 -5.06 -0.30 -9.00
CA GLY A 173 -5.79 0.50 -8.02
C GLY A 173 -7.06 1.11 -8.60
N GLY A 174 -6.99 1.68 -9.80
CA GLY A 174 -8.14 2.21 -10.53
C GLY A 174 -9.18 1.14 -10.86
N VAL A 175 -8.74 -0.03 -11.30
CA VAL A 175 -9.64 -1.16 -11.64
C VAL A 175 -10.35 -1.69 -10.39
N VAL A 176 -9.63 -1.85 -9.27
CA VAL A 176 -10.24 -2.26 -7.99
C VAL A 176 -11.26 -1.22 -7.52
N LEU A 177 -10.91 0.07 -7.59
CA LEU A 177 -11.83 1.16 -7.22
C LEU A 177 -13.11 1.13 -8.06
N LEU A 178 -12.98 0.99 -9.39
CA LEU A 178 -14.15 0.85 -10.27
C LEU A 178 -14.96 -0.39 -9.94
N GLY A 179 -14.30 -1.52 -9.63
CA GLY A 179 -14.97 -2.73 -9.20
C GLY A 179 -15.79 -2.55 -7.91
N ILE A 180 -15.25 -1.81 -6.95
CA ILE A 180 -15.96 -1.46 -5.71
C ILE A 180 -17.18 -0.58 -6.02
N ILE A 181 -17.01 0.47 -6.82
CA ILE A 181 -18.12 1.41 -7.16
C ILE A 181 -19.28 0.71 -7.90
N ILE A 182 -18.95 -0.24 -8.79
CA ILE A 182 -19.99 -0.95 -9.58
C ILE A 182 -20.70 -2.01 -8.75
N ALA A 183 -20.01 -2.59 -7.76
CA ALA A 183 -20.50 -3.70 -6.95
C ALA A 183 -21.05 -3.29 -5.56
N SER A 184 -21.04 -1.99 -5.24
CA SER A 184 -21.55 -1.43 -3.97
C SER A 184 -23.07 -1.16 -3.97
#